data_b25f78c7f6cd101a80cdfd5a9d3f6986
#
_entry.id   b25f78c7f6cd101a80cdfd5a9d3f6986
#
_cell.length_a   1.000
_cell.length_b   1.000
_cell.length_c   1.000
_cell.angle_alpha   90.00
_cell.angle_beta   90.00
_cell.angle_gamma   90.00
#
_symmetry.space_group_name_H-M   'P 1'
#
loop_
_entity.id
_entity.type
_entity.pdbx_description
1 polymer ?
#
loop_
_entity_poly.entity_id
_entity_poly.type
_entity_poly.pdbx_seq_one_letter_code
_entity_poly.pdbx_strand_id
1 'polypeptide(L)'
;MTTSFRSLFFALFTAAVLLACRQGTSPEQQASADTTLALPKFQLIETDTFHFNNFVDCNMAEVWVGDTLRIFPGKYGEDPVWGFSNELKFASGSNADEVFGRAAEEYVAPKLPINAPVGEPGLHGAIWFETVYQDGQDATGRTLYAIYHNENYPETLPYNATTQEGYIDKNWPLGLTDRITPAAVPRIGVMKSTNGGWSWENKGLFLEDRQPRMILKPHNTSKTFAGGVGDPSAVAVGDYLYLFYGEYGYPGVYDSATYNPDTEWAGQCISIARILIADLENPQGKAKRWDGNGFNAAWDGVGRPVTSLQIAKGDGGGAASSPTGGFHWGPSVSWNTYLNMWVMLMGRVEGQSWVGDELYISFNPHKELGEGTNSQAWSKPQLLVKKPGHVLWYPSLQPLNTPEDVAAKYTSLRLGKKARLFFKYSDLGKYMSEYVIEFEK
;
A
#
# COMPACT_ATOMS: atom_id res chain seq x y z
N MET A 1 67.29 -33.63 24.59
CA MET A 1 68.37 -33.16 23.73
C MET A 1 67.99 -31.74 23.31
N THR A 2 68.67 -30.82 23.95
CA THR A 2 69.38 -29.61 23.50
C THR A 2 68.55 -28.62 22.76
N THR A 3 68.13 -27.56 23.48
CA THR A 3 68.67 -26.21 23.62
C THR A 3 68.73 -25.38 22.34
N SER A 4 68.13 -24.24 22.32
CA SER A 4 68.86 -22.97 22.39
C SER A 4 68.00 -21.76 22.41
N PHE A 5 68.21 -20.95 23.46
CA PHE A 5 67.95 -19.57 23.66
C PHE A 5 68.48 -18.63 22.57
N ARG A 6 67.81 -17.55 22.24
CA ARG A 6 68.47 -16.23 22.10
C ARG A 6 67.49 -15.09 22.27
N SER A 7 67.67 -14.34 23.32
CA SER A 7 67.21 -13.01 23.61
C SER A 7 67.97 -11.98 22.77
N LEU A 8 67.36 -10.88 22.41
CA LEU A 8 68.03 -9.58 22.23
C LEU A 8 67.02 -8.42 22.37
N PHE A 9 67.14 -7.73 23.44
CA PHE A 9 67.45 -6.32 23.70
C PHE A 9 66.54 -5.21 23.15
N PHE A 10 65.98 -4.52 24.10
CA PHE A 10 65.56 -3.14 24.30
C PHE A 10 66.19 -2.09 23.37
N ALA A 11 65.33 -1.16 22.93
CA ALA A 11 65.69 0.27 22.87
C ALA A 11 64.44 1.12 23.13
N LEU A 12 64.41 1.75 24.28
CA LEU A 12 63.51 2.89 24.61
C LEU A 12 63.92 4.11 23.77
N PHE A 13 62.95 4.69 23.10
CA PHE A 13 63.05 6.07 22.63
C PHE A 13 61.89 6.84 23.20
N THR A 14 62.14 7.62 24.21
CA THR A 14 61.28 8.69 24.77
C THR A 14 61.36 9.89 23.82
N ALA A 15 60.31 10.17 23.13
CA ALA A 15 60.10 11.46 22.48
C ALA A 15 58.91 12.19 23.15
N ALA A 16 59.26 13.19 23.90
CA ALA A 16 58.30 14.18 24.43
C ALA A 16 57.77 15.01 23.27
N VAL A 17 56.48 14.93 23.03
CA VAL A 17 55.80 15.84 22.13
C VAL A 17 54.94 16.80 22.96
N LEU A 18 55.33 18.05 22.88
CA LEU A 18 54.61 19.21 23.42
C LEU A 18 53.18 19.27 22.88
N LEU A 19 52.21 19.22 23.78
CA LEU A 19 50.82 19.56 23.49
C LEU A 19 50.73 21.07 23.28
N ALA A 20 50.62 21.49 22.03
CA ALA A 20 50.09 22.79 21.69
C ALA A 20 48.54 22.65 21.61
N CYS A 21 47.84 23.20 22.61
CA CYS A 21 46.40 23.43 22.54
C CYS A 21 46.10 24.39 21.38
N ARG A 22 45.71 23.85 20.25
CA ARG A 22 44.92 24.60 19.27
C ARG A 22 43.46 24.42 19.66
N GLN A 23 42.85 25.50 20.15
CA GLN A 23 41.39 25.67 20.16
C GLN A 23 40.91 25.53 18.70
N GLY A 24 40.43 24.35 18.33
CA GLY A 24 39.67 24.14 17.13
C GLY A 24 38.30 24.76 17.34
N THR A 25 38.04 25.86 16.64
CA THR A 25 36.69 26.34 16.42
C THR A 25 35.88 25.20 15.85
N SER A 26 34.81 24.81 16.57
CA SER A 26 33.79 23.90 16.06
C SER A 26 33.35 24.39 14.69
N PRO A 27 33.20 23.51 13.68
CA PRO A 27 32.49 23.90 12.48
C PRO A 27 31.08 24.28 12.92
N GLU A 28 30.72 25.52 12.77
CA GLU A 28 29.34 25.93 12.76
C GLU A 28 28.61 24.96 11.84
N GLN A 29 27.72 24.18 12.40
CA GLN A 29 26.68 23.53 11.62
C GLN A 29 26.00 24.67 10.86
N GLN A 30 26.36 24.81 9.61
CA GLN A 30 25.53 25.51 8.65
C GLN A 30 24.17 24.81 8.71
N ALA A 31 23.27 25.37 9.48
CA ALA A 31 21.86 25.10 9.36
C ALA A 31 21.55 25.38 7.89
N SER A 32 21.41 24.29 7.11
CA SER A 32 20.81 24.39 5.81
C SER A 32 19.50 25.12 6.02
N ALA A 33 19.38 26.29 5.43
CA ALA A 33 18.11 26.98 5.38
C ALA A 33 17.11 25.97 4.82
N ASP A 34 16.29 25.42 5.70
CA ASP A 34 15.13 24.62 5.37
C ASP A 34 14.21 25.59 4.63
N THR A 35 14.40 25.69 3.31
CA THR A 35 13.40 26.29 2.44
C THR A 35 12.24 25.34 2.47
N THR A 36 11.40 25.45 3.51
CA THR A 36 10.11 24.79 3.56
C THR A 36 9.39 25.18 2.28
N LEU A 37 9.37 24.25 1.32
CA LEU A 37 8.59 24.43 0.11
C LEU A 37 7.17 24.74 0.56
N ALA A 38 6.63 25.89 0.15
CA ALA A 38 5.25 26.21 0.49
C ALA A 38 4.37 25.08 -0.06
N LEU A 39 3.59 24.46 0.83
CA LEU A 39 2.69 23.39 0.41
C LEU A 39 1.64 23.94 -0.56
N PRO A 40 1.26 23.18 -1.57
CA PRO A 40 0.17 23.57 -2.47
C PRO A 40 -1.10 23.84 -1.66
N LYS A 41 -1.84 24.85 -2.09
CA LYS A 41 -3.19 25.07 -1.58
C LYS A 41 -4.18 24.25 -2.41
N PHE A 42 -5.30 23.99 -1.82
CA PHE A 42 -6.42 23.37 -2.52
C PHE A 42 -7.75 23.85 -1.91
N GLN A 43 -8.79 23.78 -2.71
CA GLN A 43 -10.16 23.99 -2.25
C GLN A 43 -11.03 22.82 -2.65
N LEU A 44 -11.96 22.45 -1.77
CA LEU A 44 -13.03 21.52 -2.09
C LEU A 44 -14.25 22.33 -2.53
N ILE A 45 -14.76 22.00 -3.69
CA ILE A 45 -15.96 22.59 -4.28
C ILE A 45 -17.06 21.54 -4.17
N GLU A 46 -18.10 21.82 -3.40
CA GLU A 46 -19.25 20.92 -3.31
C GLU A 46 -19.95 20.81 -4.67
N THR A 47 -20.37 19.61 -5.00
CA THR A 47 -21.09 19.29 -6.23
C THR A 47 -22.27 18.39 -5.92
N ASP A 48 -23.15 18.19 -6.89
CA ASP A 48 -24.15 17.15 -6.79
C ASP A 48 -23.47 15.79 -6.57
N THR A 49 -24.10 14.93 -5.75
CA THR A 49 -23.58 13.61 -5.46
C THR A 49 -23.52 12.75 -6.72
N PHE A 50 -22.35 12.23 -7.01
CA PHE A 50 -22.14 11.31 -8.12
C PHE A 50 -21.82 9.92 -7.57
N HIS A 51 -22.73 8.97 -7.79
CA HIS A 51 -22.60 7.61 -7.31
C HIS A 51 -21.86 6.74 -8.33
N PHE A 52 -20.91 5.95 -7.84
CA PHE A 52 -20.35 4.85 -8.60
C PHE A 52 -21.22 3.59 -8.39
N ASN A 53 -21.75 3.04 -9.48
CA ASN A 53 -22.78 1.99 -9.44
C ASN A 53 -22.21 0.57 -9.24
N ASN A 54 -21.04 0.45 -8.62
CA ASN A 54 -20.43 -0.84 -8.33
C ASN A 54 -19.98 -0.89 -6.88
N PHE A 55 -19.86 -2.11 -6.36
CA PHE A 55 -19.25 -2.33 -5.06
C PHE A 55 -17.72 -2.12 -5.17
N VAL A 56 -17.18 -1.30 -4.31
CA VAL A 56 -15.75 -1.00 -4.22
C VAL A 56 -15.25 -1.31 -2.81
N ASP A 57 -14.18 -2.07 -2.70
CA ASP A 57 -13.49 -2.36 -1.46
C ASP A 57 -11.98 -2.45 -1.71
N CYS A 58 -11.48 -1.52 -2.52
CA CYS A 58 -10.10 -1.42 -2.97
C CYS A 58 -9.86 -0.03 -3.56
N ASN A 59 -8.64 0.29 -3.93
CA ASN A 59 -8.36 1.43 -4.78
C ASN A 59 -8.98 1.24 -6.18
N MET A 60 -9.16 2.35 -6.90
CA MET A 60 -9.75 2.31 -8.22
C MET A 60 -8.70 2.00 -9.28
N ALA A 61 -8.62 0.73 -9.67
CA ALA A 61 -7.74 0.27 -10.74
C ALA A 61 -8.31 0.64 -12.11
N GLU A 62 -7.66 1.54 -12.83
CA GLU A 62 -8.11 2.03 -14.12
C GLU A 62 -6.97 2.23 -15.12
N VAL A 63 -7.29 2.14 -16.41
CA VAL A 63 -6.31 2.28 -17.50
C VAL A 63 -6.98 2.64 -18.82
N TRP A 64 -6.31 3.45 -19.63
CA TRP A 64 -6.68 3.67 -21.02
C TRP A 64 -6.10 2.59 -21.93
N VAL A 65 -6.97 1.90 -22.66
CA VAL A 65 -6.57 0.96 -23.72
C VAL A 65 -7.04 1.52 -25.06
N GLY A 66 -6.12 2.13 -25.81
CA GLY A 66 -6.49 2.95 -26.96
C GLY A 66 -7.32 4.15 -26.51
N ASP A 67 -8.50 4.32 -27.05
CA ASP A 67 -9.43 5.41 -26.72
C ASP A 67 -10.55 4.96 -25.75
N THR A 68 -10.35 3.84 -25.10
CA THR A 68 -11.31 3.28 -24.14
C THR A 68 -10.71 3.28 -22.74
N LEU A 69 -11.33 3.99 -21.80
CA LEU A 69 -11.04 3.90 -20.38
C LEU A 69 -11.67 2.62 -19.82
N ARG A 70 -10.91 1.86 -19.06
CA ARG A 70 -11.37 0.67 -18.34
C ARG A 70 -11.09 0.80 -16.87
N ILE A 71 -12.05 0.37 -16.05
CA ILE A 71 -11.91 0.24 -14.60
C ILE A 71 -12.25 -1.18 -14.18
N PHE A 72 -11.54 -1.66 -13.17
CA PHE A 72 -11.64 -3.04 -12.67
C PHE A 72 -12.09 -3.02 -11.20
N PRO A 73 -13.35 -2.69 -10.90
CA PRO A 73 -13.88 -2.73 -9.54
C PRO A 73 -14.25 -4.16 -9.15
N GLY A 74 -14.37 -4.38 -7.87
CA GLY A 74 -14.88 -5.62 -7.34
C GLY A 74 -13.83 -6.70 -7.13
N LYS A 75 -14.28 -7.82 -6.58
CA LYS A 75 -13.44 -8.94 -6.18
C LYS A 75 -13.49 -10.09 -7.16
N TYR A 76 -12.42 -10.87 -7.12
CA TYR A 76 -12.35 -12.21 -7.70
C TYR A 76 -11.91 -13.19 -6.62
N GLY A 77 -12.43 -14.41 -6.66
CA GLY A 77 -12.06 -15.47 -5.73
C GLY A 77 -13.03 -15.66 -4.58
N GLU A 78 -12.63 -16.49 -3.64
CA GLU A 78 -13.45 -16.86 -2.50
C GLU A 78 -13.30 -15.86 -1.35
N ASP A 79 -14.44 -15.46 -0.85
CA ASP A 79 -14.55 -14.75 0.41
C ASP A 79 -15.50 -15.54 1.28
N PRO A 80 -15.06 -16.06 2.44
CA PRO A 80 -15.91 -16.92 3.27
C PRO A 80 -17.10 -16.19 3.88
N VAL A 81 -17.12 -14.86 3.85
CA VAL A 81 -18.25 -14.04 4.33
C VAL A 81 -19.20 -13.67 3.21
N TRP A 82 -18.65 -13.23 2.06
CA TRP A 82 -19.40 -12.63 0.96
C TRP A 82 -19.59 -13.56 -0.24
N GLY A 83 -19.09 -14.79 -0.13
CA GLY A 83 -19.22 -15.80 -1.15
C GLY A 83 -18.17 -15.69 -2.27
N PHE A 84 -18.32 -16.55 -3.25
CA PHE A 84 -17.39 -16.75 -4.34
C PHE A 84 -17.75 -15.91 -5.57
N SER A 85 -16.72 -15.37 -6.26
CA SER A 85 -16.84 -14.78 -7.58
C SER A 85 -15.76 -15.36 -8.48
N ASN A 86 -16.13 -15.99 -9.57
CA ASN A 86 -15.20 -16.55 -10.55
C ASN A 86 -14.95 -15.64 -11.75
N GLU A 87 -15.46 -14.43 -11.70
CA GLU A 87 -15.37 -13.45 -12.77
C GLU A 87 -14.97 -12.09 -12.22
N LEU A 88 -13.85 -11.57 -12.69
CA LEU A 88 -13.50 -10.17 -12.47
C LEU A 88 -14.36 -9.32 -13.39
N LYS A 89 -15.07 -8.38 -12.81
CA LYS A 89 -15.88 -7.44 -13.57
C LYS A 89 -15.08 -6.20 -13.91
N PHE A 90 -15.34 -5.64 -15.10
CA PHE A 90 -14.84 -4.33 -15.45
C PHE A 90 -15.90 -3.53 -16.20
N ALA A 91 -15.76 -2.22 -16.20
CA ALA A 91 -16.54 -1.33 -17.02
C ALA A 91 -15.62 -0.58 -17.99
N SER A 92 -16.13 -0.23 -19.15
CA SER A 92 -15.41 0.55 -20.13
C SER A 92 -16.25 1.68 -20.71
N GLY A 93 -15.58 2.75 -21.14
CA GLY A 93 -16.23 3.92 -21.71
C GLY A 93 -15.24 4.88 -22.37
N SER A 94 -15.75 5.97 -22.90
CA SER A 94 -14.96 6.99 -23.58
C SER A 94 -14.39 8.05 -22.62
N ASN A 95 -14.83 8.05 -21.37
CA ASN A 95 -14.43 9.00 -20.34
C ASN A 95 -14.83 8.50 -18.93
N ALA A 96 -14.32 9.16 -17.91
CA ALA A 96 -14.53 8.76 -16.51
C ALA A 96 -16.00 8.79 -16.09
N ASP A 97 -16.75 9.86 -16.39
CA ASP A 97 -18.14 9.97 -15.97
C ASP A 97 -19.02 8.87 -16.60
N GLU A 98 -18.74 8.51 -17.85
CA GLU A 98 -19.43 7.40 -18.50
C GLU A 98 -19.15 6.07 -17.78
N VAL A 99 -17.90 5.80 -17.48
CA VAL A 99 -17.48 4.55 -16.84
C VAL A 99 -18.00 4.45 -15.41
N PHE A 100 -17.87 5.52 -14.63
CA PHE A 100 -18.32 5.54 -13.23
C PHE A 100 -19.84 5.54 -13.08
N GLY A 101 -20.56 6.08 -14.06
CA GLY A 101 -22.02 6.07 -14.09
C GLY A 101 -22.63 4.73 -14.49
N ARG A 102 -21.84 3.80 -15.01
CA ARG A 102 -22.30 2.46 -15.42
C ARG A 102 -22.03 1.42 -14.35
N ALA A 103 -22.90 0.40 -14.31
CA ALA A 103 -22.55 -0.84 -13.63
C ALA A 103 -21.43 -1.55 -14.41
N ALA A 104 -20.53 -2.25 -13.73
CA ALA A 104 -19.57 -3.12 -14.39
C ALA A 104 -20.32 -4.33 -14.96
N GLU A 105 -20.46 -4.36 -16.26
CA GLU A 105 -21.21 -5.38 -16.98
C GLU A 105 -20.31 -6.31 -17.81
N GLU A 106 -19.06 -5.89 -18.03
CA GLU A 106 -18.10 -6.66 -18.79
C GLU A 106 -17.34 -7.61 -17.87
N TYR A 107 -17.02 -8.80 -18.35
CA TYR A 107 -16.40 -9.86 -17.56
C TYR A 107 -15.11 -10.31 -18.22
N VAL A 108 -14.09 -10.52 -17.41
CA VAL A 108 -12.89 -11.23 -17.85
C VAL A 108 -13.07 -12.72 -17.68
N ALA A 109 -12.76 -13.45 -18.74
CA ALA A 109 -12.72 -14.91 -18.64
C ALA A 109 -11.61 -15.29 -17.65
N PRO A 110 -11.91 -16.08 -16.61
CA PRO A 110 -10.94 -16.44 -15.61
C PRO A 110 -9.95 -17.44 -16.19
N LYS A 111 -8.72 -16.98 -16.41
CA LYS A 111 -7.55 -17.85 -16.44
C LYS A 111 -6.72 -17.66 -15.18
N LEU A 112 -7.34 -17.15 -14.15
CA LEU A 112 -6.68 -16.88 -12.88
C LEU A 112 -6.72 -18.17 -12.08
N PRO A 113 -5.58 -18.81 -11.79
CA PRO A 113 -5.52 -19.95 -10.90
C PRO A 113 -5.69 -19.43 -9.47
N ILE A 114 -6.90 -19.07 -9.15
CA ILE A 114 -7.29 -18.62 -7.82
C ILE A 114 -8.06 -19.74 -7.15
N ASN A 115 -7.98 -19.81 -5.84
CA ASN A 115 -8.51 -20.86 -5.02
C ASN A 115 -7.93 -22.21 -5.46
N ALA A 116 -6.64 -22.36 -5.23
CA ALA A 116 -6.04 -23.67 -5.22
C ALA A 116 -6.93 -24.59 -4.37
N PRO A 117 -7.09 -25.88 -4.72
CA PRO A 117 -7.86 -26.81 -3.92
C PRO A 117 -7.43 -26.74 -2.45
N VAL A 118 -8.34 -26.92 -1.54
CA VAL A 118 -8.04 -26.97 -0.11
C VAL A 118 -6.90 -27.97 0.12
N GLY A 119 -5.81 -27.49 0.70
CA GLY A 119 -4.61 -28.28 0.93
C GLY A 119 -3.50 -28.12 -0.09
N GLU A 120 -3.75 -27.43 -1.16
CA GLU A 120 -2.74 -27.18 -2.19
C GLU A 120 -2.13 -25.79 -2.02
N PRO A 121 -0.83 -25.61 -2.32
CA PRO A 121 -0.20 -24.29 -2.37
C PRO A 121 -0.88 -23.40 -3.42
N GLY A 122 -1.02 -22.12 -3.12
CA GLY A 122 -1.57 -21.17 -4.08
C GLY A 122 -2.20 -19.95 -3.45
N LEU A 123 -3.02 -19.26 -4.23
CA LEU A 123 -3.81 -18.13 -3.76
C LEU A 123 -5.15 -18.62 -3.25
N HIS A 124 -5.51 -18.15 -2.07
CA HIS A 124 -6.79 -18.43 -1.42
C HIS A 124 -7.42 -17.12 -0.98
N GLY A 125 -8.75 -17.08 -1.06
CA GLY A 125 -9.50 -15.90 -0.68
C GLY A 125 -9.71 -14.90 -1.80
N ALA A 126 -10.15 -13.71 -1.44
CA ALA A 126 -10.49 -12.67 -2.39
C ALA A 126 -9.27 -11.97 -2.99
N ILE A 127 -9.40 -11.56 -4.24
CA ILE A 127 -8.42 -10.75 -4.95
C ILE A 127 -9.10 -9.47 -5.43
N TRP A 128 -8.43 -8.34 -5.17
CA TRP A 128 -8.85 -7.01 -5.57
C TRP A 128 -7.75 -6.37 -6.41
N PHE A 129 -8.08 -5.84 -7.58
CA PHE A 129 -7.13 -5.05 -8.35
C PHE A 129 -7.07 -3.64 -7.76
N GLU A 130 -5.87 -3.22 -7.38
CA GLU A 130 -5.63 -1.93 -6.73
C GLU A 130 -5.08 -0.87 -7.69
N THR A 131 -4.24 -1.31 -8.61
CA THR A 131 -3.63 -0.45 -9.64
C THR A 131 -3.40 -1.26 -10.91
N VAL A 132 -3.64 -0.66 -12.06
CA VAL A 132 -3.23 -1.23 -13.35
C VAL A 132 -2.15 -0.35 -13.97
N TYR A 133 -0.97 -0.93 -14.16
CA TYR A 133 0.16 -0.33 -14.89
C TYR A 133 0.13 -0.79 -16.34
N GLN A 134 0.22 0.14 -17.28
CA GLN A 134 0.35 -0.14 -18.71
C GLN A 134 1.82 -0.20 -19.09
N ASP A 135 2.25 -1.28 -19.73
CA ASP A 135 3.63 -1.43 -20.17
C ASP A 135 3.97 -0.41 -21.26
N GLY A 136 4.86 0.51 -20.93
CA GLY A 136 5.33 1.53 -21.86
C GLY A 136 6.18 0.99 -23.02
N GLN A 137 6.63 -0.26 -22.95
CA GLN A 137 7.37 -0.92 -24.03
C GLN A 137 6.45 -1.57 -25.06
N ASP A 138 5.17 -1.78 -24.73
CA ASP A 138 4.19 -2.30 -25.68
C ASP A 138 3.55 -1.17 -26.49
N ALA A 139 3.99 -1.01 -27.74
CA ALA A 139 3.43 0.00 -28.65
C ALA A 139 1.93 -0.18 -28.93
N THR A 140 1.35 -1.35 -28.67
CA THR A 140 -0.10 -1.58 -28.79
C THR A 140 -0.88 -1.09 -27.60
N GLY A 141 -0.22 -0.85 -26.47
CA GLY A 141 -0.82 -0.46 -25.19
C GLY A 141 -1.76 -1.50 -24.58
N ARG A 142 -1.63 -2.77 -24.99
CA ARG A 142 -2.49 -3.88 -24.53
C ARG A 142 -1.86 -4.72 -23.42
N THR A 143 -0.55 -4.60 -23.23
CA THR A 143 0.14 -5.28 -22.14
C THR A 143 -0.04 -4.47 -20.86
N LEU A 144 -0.70 -5.10 -19.90
CA LEU A 144 -1.06 -4.49 -18.61
C LEU A 144 -0.56 -5.38 -17.48
N TYR A 145 -0.17 -4.75 -16.39
CA TYR A 145 0.12 -5.41 -15.11
C TYR A 145 -0.83 -4.88 -14.05
N ALA A 146 -1.65 -5.75 -13.48
CA ALA A 146 -2.48 -5.42 -12.33
C ALA A 146 -1.75 -5.78 -11.05
N ILE A 147 -1.60 -4.81 -10.18
CA ILE A 147 -1.15 -5.02 -8.81
C ILE A 147 -2.39 -5.33 -8.00
N TYR A 148 -2.42 -6.49 -7.38
CA TYR A 148 -3.58 -6.94 -6.64
C TYR A 148 -3.30 -7.10 -5.16
N HIS A 149 -4.32 -6.86 -4.35
CA HIS A 149 -4.42 -7.27 -2.97
C HIS A 149 -5.10 -8.65 -2.92
N ASN A 150 -4.52 -9.59 -2.17
CA ASN A 150 -5.12 -10.88 -1.90
C ASN A 150 -5.43 -11.01 -0.42
N GLU A 151 -6.69 -11.03 -0.06
CA GLU A 151 -7.15 -11.38 1.27
C GLU A 151 -7.03 -12.88 1.49
N ASN A 152 -5.82 -13.34 1.77
CA ASN A 152 -5.53 -14.74 1.97
C ASN A 152 -6.12 -15.22 3.30
N TYR A 153 -7.06 -16.17 3.24
CA TYR A 153 -7.73 -16.76 4.41
C TYR A 153 -7.08 -18.09 4.80
N PRO A 154 -6.07 -18.09 5.67
CA PRO A 154 -5.28 -19.27 5.99
C PRO A 154 -6.08 -20.38 6.67
N GLU A 155 -7.19 -20.07 7.34
CA GLU A 155 -8.05 -21.07 7.99
C GLU A 155 -8.78 -22.01 7.04
N THR A 156 -8.80 -21.70 5.75
CA THR A 156 -9.37 -22.60 4.74
C THR A 156 -8.37 -23.68 4.30
N LEU A 157 -7.13 -23.61 4.78
CA LEU A 157 -6.05 -24.48 4.35
C LEU A 157 -5.59 -25.43 5.45
N PRO A 158 -5.19 -26.67 5.14
CA PRO A 158 -4.66 -27.58 6.11
C PRO A 158 -3.27 -27.15 6.60
N TYR A 159 -2.98 -27.43 7.86
CA TYR A 159 -1.68 -27.22 8.47
C TYR A 159 -0.94 -28.55 8.63
N ASN A 160 0.32 -28.60 8.23
CA ASN A 160 1.21 -29.71 8.46
C ASN A 160 2.10 -29.42 9.68
N ALA A 161 1.77 -30.02 10.82
CA ALA A 161 2.51 -29.80 12.06
C ALA A 161 3.96 -30.30 12.02
N THR A 162 4.29 -31.23 11.13
CA THR A 162 5.65 -31.81 11.02
C THR A 162 6.59 -30.84 10.29
N THR A 163 6.15 -30.27 9.18
CA THR A 163 6.94 -29.31 8.41
C THR A 163 6.77 -27.88 8.89
N GLN A 164 5.81 -27.64 9.79
CA GLN A 164 5.36 -26.32 10.19
C GLN A 164 4.90 -25.45 9.00
N GLU A 165 4.44 -26.11 7.95
CA GLU A 165 3.91 -25.48 6.76
C GLU A 165 2.39 -25.60 6.73
N GLY A 166 1.77 -24.63 6.08
CA GLY A 166 0.32 -24.54 6.01
C GLY A 166 -0.18 -23.32 6.77
N TYR A 167 -1.51 -23.19 6.84
CA TYR A 167 -2.13 -21.92 7.19
C TYR A 167 -2.82 -21.94 8.55
N ILE A 168 -3.04 -23.15 9.12
CA ILE A 168 -3.68 -23.26 10.41
C ILE A 168 -3.09 -24.44 11.18
N ASP A 169 -2.72 -24.18 12.43
CA ASP A 169 -2.66 -25.22 13.43
C ASP A 169 -4.08 -25.53 13.88
N LYS A 170 -4.60 -26.70 13.49
CA LYS A 170 -5.91 -27.19 13.95
C LYS A 170 -6.02 -27.40 15.47
N ASN A 171 -4.88 -27.38 16.17
CA ASN A 171 -4.81 -27.38 17.62
C ASN A 171 -4.81 -25.97 18.21
N TRP A 172 -4.99 -24.96 17.39
CA TRP A 172 -5.04 -23.59 17.82
C TRP A 172 -6.14 -23.37 18.85
N PRO A 173 -5.82 -22.83 20.05
CA PRO A 173 -6.75 -22.81 21.17
C PRO A 173 -7.99 -21.95 20.97
N LEU A 174 -8.02 -21.11 19.95
CA LEU A 174 -9.15 -20.22 19.69
C LEU A 174 -10.31 -20.86 18.91
N GLY A 175 -10.19 -22.13 18.53
CA GLY A 175 -11.25 -22.83 17.83
C GLY A 175 -11.76 -22.07 16.61
N LEU A 176 -11.28 -22.41 15.43
CA LEU A 176 -11.72 -21.73 14.19
C LEU A 176 -13.22 -21.86 13.93
N THR A 177 -13.84 -22.86 14.54
CA THR A 177 -15.28 -23.15 14.42
C THR A 177 -16.15 -22.04 14.99
N ASP A 178 -15.64 -21.23 15.91
CA ASP A 178 -16.41 -20.19 16.59
C ASP A 178 -16.32 -18.81 15.86
N ARG A 179 -15.65 -18.77 14.72
CA ARG A 179 -15.48 -17.51 13.98
C ARG A 179 -16.65 -17.24 13.07
N ILE A 180 -17.18 -16.06 13.21
CA ILE A 180 -18.17 -15.51 12.27
C ILE A 180 -17.46 -15.03 11.00
N THR A 181 -16.22 -14.56 11.12
CA THR A 181 -15.42 -14.03 10.02
C THR A 181 -13.99 -14.51 10.19
N PRO A 182 -13.40 -15.22 9.21
CA PRO A 182 -12.01 -15.65 9.28
C PRO A 182 -11.05 -14.45 9.26
N ALA A 183 -9.91 -14.59 9.89
CA ALA A 183 -8.84 -13.61 9.78
C ALA A 183 -8.05 -13.83 8.48
N ALA A 184 -7.68 -12.76 7.80
CA ALA A 184 -6.85 -12.82 6.64
C ALA A 184 -5.40 -12.44 6.96
N VAL A 185 -4.46 -12.97 6.16
CA VAL A 185 -3.09 -12.49 6.07
C VAL A 185 -2.92 -11.95 4.65
N PRO A 186 -3.16 -10.66 4.43
CA PRO A 186 -3.16 -10.11 3.08
C PRO A 186 -1.77 -10.11 2.47
N ARG A 187 -1.75 -10.27 1.15
CA ARG A 187 -0.55 -10.28 0.31
C ARG A 187 -0.78 -9.45 -0.93
N ILE A 188 0.30 -9.03 -1.55
CA ILE A 188 0.25 -8.24 -2.79
C ILE A 188 0.92 -9.04 -3.89
N GLY A 189 0.28 -9.13 -5.05
CA GLY A 189 0.81 -9.83 -6.20
C GLY A 189 0.61 -9.09 -7.50
N VAL A 190 1.03 -9.74 -8.59
CA VAL A 190 1.02 -9.18 -9.93
C VAL A 190 0.29 -10.12 -10.88
N MET A 191 -0.63 -9.60 -11.66
CA MET A 191 -1.21 -10.27 -12.80
C MET A 191 -0.87 -9.54 -14.09
N LYS A 192 -0.71 -10.28 -15.18
CA LYS A 192 -0.43 -9.74 -16.51
C LYS A 192 -1.56 -10.03 -17.48
N SER A 193 -1.91 -9.02 -18.26
CA SER A 193 -2.77 -9.15 -19.44
C SER A 193 -1.97 -8.76 -20.69
N THR A 194 -2.18 -9.46 -21.80
CA THR A 194 -1.62 -9.11 -23.13
C THR A 194 -2.69 -8.70 -24.12
N ASN A 195 -3.95 -8.61 -23.68
CA ASN A 195 -5.10 -8.31 -24.52
C ASN A 195 -5.95 -7.14 -24.02
N GLY A 196 -5.33 -6.24 -23.25
CA GLY A 196 -5.98 -5.03 -22.75
C GLY A 196 -6.95 -5.28 -21.59
N GLY A 197 -6.71 -6.32 -20.79
CA GLY A 197 -7.49 -6.60 -19.59
C GLY A 197 -8.62 -7.61 -19.74
N TRP A 198 -8.78 -8.24 -20.92
CA TRP A 198 -9.80 -9.26 -21.14
C TRP A 198 -9.47 -10.61 -20.52
N SER A 199 -8.20 -10.90 -20.33
CA SER A 199 -7.74 -12.07 -19.58
C SER A 199 -6.43 -11.76 -18.87
N TRP A 200 -6.19 -12.46 -17.76
CA TRP A 200 -5.06 -12.21 -16.89
C TRP A 200 -4.36 -13.51 -16.51
N GLU A 201 -3.06 -13.43 -16.35
CA GLU A 201 -2.19 -14.51 -15.88
C GLU A 201 -1.52 -14.07 -14.57
N ASN A 202 -1.59 -14.91 -13.54
CA ASN A 202 -0.88 -14.63 -12.29
C ASN A 202 0.63 -14.79 -12.47
N LYS A 203 1.37 -13.73 -12.18
CA LYS A 203 2.84 -13.71 -12.26
C LYS A 203 3.51 -14.01 -10.91
N GLY A 204 2.73 -14.06 -9.84
CA GLY A 204 3.20 -14.38 -8.50
C GLY A 204 3.11 -13.22 -7.52
N LEU A 205 3.60 -13.48 -6.31
CA LEU A 205 3.56 -12.50 -5.23
C LEU A 205 4.65 -11.45 -5.39
N PHE A 206 4.27 -10.22 -5.15
CA PHE A 206 5.14 -9.04 -5.12
C PHE A 206 5.65 -8.78 -3.71
N LEU A 207 4.74 -8.77 -2.72
CA LEU A 207 5.03 -8.67 -1.30
C LEU A 207 4.20 -9.66 -0.51
N GLU A 208 4.80 -10.23 0.52
CA GLU A 208 4.08 -10.99 1.55
C GLU A 208 4.73 -10.74 2.92
N ASP A 209 4.02 -11.06 3.97
CA ASP A 209 4.58 -11.11 5.32
C ASP A 209 4.84 -12.58 5.65
N ARG A 210 6.11 -12.94 5.76
CA ARG A 210 6.49 -14.29 6.16
C ARG A 210 6.26 -14.54 7.63
N GLN A 211 6.03 -13.50 8.41
CA GLN A 211 5.93 -13.61 9.86
C GLN A 211 4.66 -12.94 10.40
N PRO A 212 3.94 -13.66 11.18
CA PRO A 212 4.08 -15.05 11.58
C PRO A 212 3.63 -15.94 10.44
N ARG A 213 4.45 -16.85 10.01
CA ARG A 213 4.13 -17.81 8.96
C ARG A 213 2.73 -18.36 9.17
N MET A 214 1.72 -17.72 8.60
CA MET A 214 0.35 -18.23 8.58
C MET A 214 -0.22 -18.64 9.95
N ILE A 215 0.39 -18.26 11.05
CA ILE A 215 -0.17 -18.48 12.38
C ILE A 215 -1.03 -17.27 12.70
N LEU A 216 -2.31 -17.47 12.79
CA LEU A 216 -3.21 -16.44 13.27
C LEU A 216 -2.79 -16.02 14.67
N LYS A 217 -2.67 -14.72 14.89
CA LYS A 217 -2.34 -14.20 16.22
C LYS A 217 -3.38 -14.69 17.22
N PRO A 218 -2.96 -15.39 18.31
CA PRO A 218 -3.88 -15.76 19.36
C PRO A 218 -4.52 -14.49 19.90
N HIS A 219 -5.74 -14.57 20.31
CA HIS A 219 -6.50 -13.42 20.82
C HIS A 219 -6.89 -12.36 19.78
N ASN A 220 -6.54 -12.51 18.51
CA ASN A 220 -7.12 -11.67 17.47
C ASN A 220 -8.60 -12.09 17.26
N THR A 221 -9.45 -11.66 18.18
CA THR A 221 -10.90 -11.90 18.14
C THR A 221 -11.61 -10.92 17.23
N SER A 222 -10.91 -9.94 16.70
CA SER A 222 -11.46 -8.82 15.97
C SER A 222 -11.71 -9.11 14.51
N LYS A 223 -11.22 -10.25 14.02
CA LYS A 223 -11.49 -10.68 12.64
C LYS A 223 -10.82 -9.84 11.57
N THR A 224 -9.75 -9.14 11.95
CA THR A 224 -8.96 -8.32 11.07
C THR A 224 -7.71 -9.04 10.60
N PHE A 225 -6.90 -8.36 9.84
CA PHE A 225 -5.66 -8.93 9.34
C PHE A 225 -4.72 -9.35 10.48
N ALA A 226 -4.17 -10.54 10.35
CA ALA A 226 -3.23 -11.11 11.31
C ALA A 226 -1.78 -10.82 10.91
N GLY A 227 -1.46 -9.60 10.57
CA GLY A 227 -0.23 -9.18 9.89
C GLY A 227 -0.47 -9.10 8.38
N GLY A 228 0.59 -9.15 7.58
CA GLY A 228 0.51 -9.07 6.13
C GLY A 228 0.66 -7.67 5.57
N VAL A 229 0.33 -7.52 4.30
CA VAL A 229 0.45 -6.28 3.52
C VAL A 229 -0.74 -6.12 2.58
N GLY A 230 -1.30 -4.94 2.45
CA GLY A 230 -2.47 -4.76 1.61
C GLY A 230 -2.72 -3.34 1.13
N ASP A 231 -3.80 -3.19 0.40
CA ASP A 231 -4.34 -1.91 -0.09
C ASP A 231 -3.28 -1.04 -0.79
N PRO A 232 -2.54 -1.57 -1.79
CA PRO A 232 -1.45 -0.83 -2.40
C PRO A 232 -1.95 0.17 -3.43
N SER A 233 -1.24 1.30 -3.53
CA SER A 233 -1.26 2.18 -4.70
C SER A 233 0.11 2.15 -5.36
N ALA A 234 0.17 1.91 -6.68
CA ALA A 234 1.42 1.75 -7.40
C ALA A 234 1.62 2.84 -8.45
N VAL A 235 2.85 3.34 -8.55
CA VAL A 235 3.23 4.34 -9.55
C VAL A 235 4.55 3.97 -10.21
N ALA A 236 4.63 4.14 -11.53
CA ALA A 236 5.86 3.90 -12.29
C ALA A 236 6.71 5.18 -12.34
N VAL A 237 7.97 5.07 -11.93
CA VAL A 237 8.95 6.17 -11.96
C VAL A 237 10.30 5.63 -12.43
N GLY A 238 10.76 6.10 -13.59
CA GLY A 238 11.95 5.54 -14.21
C GLY A 238 11.80 4.05 -14.49
N ASP A 239 12.77 3.26 -14.09
CA ASP A 239 12.77 1.81 -14.29
C ASP A 239 12.02 1.03 -13.19
N TYR A 240 11.46 1.72 -12.21
CA TYR A 240 10.85 1.11 -11.04
C TYR A 240 9.34 1.34 -10.98
N LEU A 241 8.64 0.31 -10.50
CA LEU A 241 7.30 0.44 -9.94
C LEU A 241 7.42 0.58 -8.43
N TYR A 242 6.93 1.70 -7.89
CA TYR A 242 6.87 1.97 -6.45
C TYR A 242 5.49 1.65 -5.94
N LEU A 243 5.43 0.95 -4.80
CA LEU A 243 4.20 0.64 -4.08
C LEU A 243 4.16 1.42 -2.77
N PHE A 244 3.06 2.09 -2.53
CA PHE A 244 2.65 2.59 -1.22
C PHE A 244 1.57 1.66 -0.71
N TYR A 245 1.72 1.09 0.48
CA TYR A 245 0.85 0.01 0.94
C TYR A 245 0.68 0.02 2.46
N GLY A 246 -0.40 -0.60 2.94
CA GLY A 246 -0.59 -0.88 4.35
C GLY A 246 0.36 -1.97 4.82
N GLU A 247 1.23 -1.66 5.78
CA GLU A 247 2.11 -2.61 6.47
C GLU A 247 1.44 -3.02 7.79
N TYR A 248 0.92 -4.22 7.84
CA TYR A 248 0.20 -4.72 9.00
C TYR A 248 1.07 -5.55 9.95
N GLY A 249 2.28 -5.89 9.53
CA GLY A 249 3.28 -6.60 10.31
C GLY A 249 4.22 -5.72 11.14
N TYR A 250 4.19 -4.41 10.95
CA TYR A 250 5.03 -3.49 11.72
C TYR A 250 4.50 -3.35 13.16
N PRO A 251 5.34 -3.22 14.20
CA PRO A 251 6.78 -2.91 14.14
C PRO A 251 7.70 -4.11 14.06
N GLY A 252 7.21 -5.32 14.00
CA GLY A 252 8.10 -6.48 13.92
C GLY A 252 7.41 -7.82 14.00
N VAL A 253 8.17 -8.82 14.35
CA VAL A 253 7.76 -10.20 14.41
C VAL A 253 6.69 -10.42 15.48
N TYR A 254 5.63 -11.13 15.10
CA TYR A 254 4.64 -11.59 16.04
C TYR A 254 5.26 -12.53 17.10
N ASP A 255 4.98 -12.24 18.35
CA ASP A 255 5.32 -13.08 19.50
C ASP A 255 4.05 -13.33 20.32
N SER A 256 3.61 -14.57 20.37
CA SER A 256 2.41 -14.97 21.09
C SER A 256 2.44 -14.68 22.60
N ALA A 257 3.64 -14.60 23.19
CA ALA A 257 3.81 -14.31 24.61
C ALA A 257 3.60 -12.83 24.92
N THR A 258 3.84 -11.94 23.96
CA THR A 258 3.79 -10.49 24.16
C THR A 258 2.65 -9.82 23.38
N TYR A 259 1.93 -10.58 22.56
CA TYR A 259 0.83 -10.05 21.76
C TYR A 259 -0.29 -9.47 22.63
N ASN A 260 -0.64 -8.24 22.35
CA ASN A 260 -1.79 -7.57 22.99
C ASN A 260 -2.78 -7.10 21.90
N PRO A 261 -3.97 -7.71 21.82
CA PRO A 261 -4.95 -7.36 20.80
C PRO A 261 -5.43 -5.90 20.85
N ASP A 262 -5.32 -5.25 22.00
CA ASP A 262 -5.80 -3.88 22.18
C ASP A 262 -4.81 -2.85 21.65
N THR A 263 -3.56 -3.23 21.43
CA THR A 263 -2.49 -2.31 21.00
C THR A 263 -1.71 -2.75 19.77
N GLU A 264 -1.90 -3.97 19.30
CA GLU A 264 -1.10 -4.55 18.20
C GLU A 264 -1.25 -3.76 16.89
N TRP A 265 -2.46 -3.33 16.59
CA TRP A 265 -2.75 -2.53 15.42
C TRP A 265 -2.11 -1.14 15.43
N ALA A 266 -1.66 -0.67 16.58
CA ALA A 266 -1.01 0.64 16.72
C ALA A 266 0.29 0.78 15.91
N GLY A 267 0.89 -0.33 15.52
CA GLY A 267 2.07 -0.36 14.67
C GLY A 267 1.76 -0.27 13.18
N GLN A 268 0.52 -0.40 12.77
CA GLN A 268 0.16 -0.35 11.35
C GLN A 268 0.46 1.02 10.75
N CYS A 269 0.91 1.02 9.49
CA CYS A 269 1.38 2.24 8.84
C CYS A 269 1.33 2.12 7.32
N ILE A 270 1.48 3.26 6.64
CA ILE A 270 1.81 3.28 5.21
C ILE A 270 3.32 3.12 5.08
N SER A 271 3.72 2.08 4.35
CA SER A 271 5.10 1.81 3.97
C SER A 271 5.28 1.92 2.46
N ILE A 272 6.53 1.82 1.99
CA ILE A 272 6.87 1.87 0.57
C ILE A 272 7.79 0.71 0.19
N ALA A 273 7.53 0.14 -0.98
CA ALA A 273 8.40 -0.84 -1.63
C ALA A 273 8.60 -0.47 -3.10
N ARG A 274 9.57 -1.12 -3.75
CA ARG A 274 9.76 -0.99 -5.19
C ARG A 274 10.25 -2.28 -5.82
N ILE A 275 10.01 -2.41 -7.12
CA ILE A 275 10.55 -3.47 -7.98
C ILE A 275 10.97 -2.87 -9.31
N LEU A 276 11.97 -3.45 -9.98
CA LEU A 276 12.21 -3.13 -11.38
C LEU A 276 11.01 -3.55 -12.23
N ILE A 277 10.56 -2.68 -13.13
CA ILE A 277 9.46 -3.00 -14.06
C ILE A 277 9.78 -4.25 -14.87
N ALA A 278 11.04 -4.44 -15.26
CA ALA A 278 11.50 -5.63 -15.97
C ALA A 278 11.33 -6.94 -15.15
N ASP A 279 11.22 -6.86 -13.84
CA ASP A 279 11.04 -8.02 -12.95
C ASP A 279 9.56 -8.39 -12.74
N LEU A 280 8.60 -7.62 -13.26
CA LEU A 280 7.16 -7.88 -13.10
C LEU A 280 6.70 -9.22 -13.72
N GLU A 281 7.47 -9.79 -14.65
CA GLU A 281 7.22 -11.12 -15.20
C GLU A 281 7.46 -12.25 -14.19
N ASN A 282 8.34 -12.02 -13.20
CA ASN A 282 8.67 -12.97 -12.14
C ASN A 282 8.97 -12.17 -10.86
N PRO A 283 7.96 -11.59 -10.21
CA PRO A 283 8.15 -10.59 -9.15
C PRO A 283 8.65 -11.17 -7.83
N GLN A 284 8.41 -12.46 -7.58
CA GLN A 284 8.71 -13.09 -6.30
C GLN A 284 10.20 -13.02 -5.95
N GLY A 285 10.49 -12.48 -4.77
CA GLY A 285 11.86 -12.32 -4.28
C GLY A 285 12.59 -11.09 -4.83
N LYS A 286 12.00 -10.32 -5.72
CA LYS A 286 12.65 -9.19 -6.41
C LYS A 286 12.39 -7.83 -5.78
N ALA A 287 11.21 -7.66 -5.21
CA ALA A 287 10.86 -6.41 -4.56
C ALA A 287 11.74 -6.12 -3.35
N LYS A 288 11.94 -4.84 -3.09
CA LYS A 288 12.63 -4.34 -1.91
C LYS A 288 11.72 -3.37 -1.17
N ARG A 289 11.63 -3.56 0.16
CA ARG A 289 10.90 -2.67 1.06
C ARG A 289 11.82 -1.64 1.70
N TRP A 290 11.26 -0.54 2.08
CA TRP A 290 11.95 0.48 2.87
C TRP A 290 12.26 -0.03 4.28
N ASP A 291 13.53 0.06 4.71
CA ASP A 291 14.00 -0.37 6.04
C ASP A 291 14.30 0.79 7.00
N GLY A 292 14.00 2.01 6.60
CA GLY A 292 14.32 3.24 7.33
C GLY A 292 15.55 3.98 6.78
N ASN A 293 16.40 3.31 6.00
CA ASN A 293 17.60 3.90 5.40
C ASN A 293 17.62 3.78 3.88
N GLY A 294 16.90 2.79 3.33
CA GLY A 294 16.85 2.52 1.90
C GLY A 294 15.90 1.36 1.59
N PHE A 295 15.88 0.96 0.33
CA PHE A 295 15.12 -0.21 -0.13
C PHE A 295 15.95 -1.50 0.05
N ASN A 296 16.22 -1.87 1.31
CA ASN A 296 17.10 -3.00 1.66
C ASN A 296 16.35 -4.19 2.27
N ALA A 297 15.17 -3.97 2.86
CA ALA A 297 14.38 -5.06 3.43
C ALA A 297 13.86 -6.00 2.33
N ALA A 298 13.78 -7.28 2.66
CA ALA A 298 13.32 -8.31 1.74
C ALA A 298 11.82 -8.15 1.41
N TRP A 299 11.40 -8.70 0.26
CA TRP A 299 10.01 -8.70 -0.21
C TRP A 299 9.04 -9.37 0.78
N ASP A 300 9.55 -10.32 1.57
CA ASP A 300 8.82 -11.11 2.57
C ASP A 300 9.19 -10.72 4.02
N GLY A 301 9.89 -9.59 4.18
CA GLY A 301 10.21 -9.01 5.49
C GLY A 301 9.14 -8.03 5.97
N VAL A 302 9.51 -7.18 6.93
CA VAL A 302 8.66 -6.10 7.45
C VAL A 302 9.20 -4.76 6.97
N GLY A 303 8.32 -3.95 6.35
CA GLY A 303 8.65 -2.59 5.93
C GLY A 303 8.65 -1.62 7.09
N ARG A 304 9.26 -0.45 6.88
CA ARG A 304 9.21 0.67 7.81
C ARG A 304 8.26 1.75 7.31
N PRO A 305 7.65 2.51 8.21
CA PRO A 305 6.73 3.58 7.82
C PRO A 305 7.41 4.66 7.01
N VAL A 306 6.64 5.30 6.14
CA VAL A 306 6.94 6.65 5.66
C VAL A 306 6.76 7.60 6.84
N THR A 307 7.86 8.11 7.38
CA THR A 307 7.91 8.77 8.70
C THR A 307 6.94 9.95 8.82
N SER A 308 6.86 10.78 7.79
CA SER A 308 5.97 11.97 7.79
C SER A 308 4.48 11.63 7.77
N LEU A 309 4.13 10.40 7.37
CA LEU A 309 2.75 9.93 7.32
C LEU A 309 2.30 9.24 8.61
N GLN A 310 3.20 9.06 9.59
CA GLN A 310 2.84 8.49 10.88
C GLN A 310 2.07 9.51 11.72
N ILE A 311 1.11 9.03 12.47
CA ILE A 311 0.39 9.82 13.46
C ILE A 311 1.21 9.80 14.75
N ALA A 312 1.54 10.97 15.27
CA ALA A 312 2.27 11.06 16.52
C ALA A 312 1.38 10.58 17.70
N LYS A 313 2.00 9.87 18.65
CA LYS A 313 1.31 9.44 19.87
C LYS A 313 0.81 10.68 20.62
N GLY A 314 -0.51 10.75 20.81
CA GLY A 314 -1.16 11.89 21.49
C GLY A 314 -1.71 12.96 20.54
N ASP A 315 -1.49 12.88 19.23
CA ASP A 315 -2.21 13.69 18.26
C ASP A 315 -3.67 13.19 18.18
N GLY A 316 -4.45 13.63 19.14
CA GLY A 316 -5.87 13.30 19.29
C GLY A 316 -6.70 13.96 18.19
N GLY A 317 -6.92 13.27 17.13
CA GLY A 317 -7.98 13.48 16.16
C GLY A 317 -8.59 12.11 15.90
N GLY A 318 -9.78 12.02 15.42
CA GLY A 318 -10.46 10.75 15.24
C GLY A 318 -11.30 10.37 16.45
N ALA A 319 -11.69 9.13 16.60
CA ALA A 319 -12.47 8.71 17.74
C ALA A 319 -11.65 8.95 19.02
N ALA A 320 -12.13 9.81 19.88
CA ALA A 320 -11.47 10.34 21.07
C ALA A 320 -11.05 9.27 22.11
N SER A 321 -11.23 8.01 21.80
CA SER A 321 -11.05 6.86 22.69
C SER A 321 -9.82 6.02 22.40
N SER A 322 -9.11 6.23 21.27
CA SER A 322 -7.93 5.41 20.99
C SER A 322 -6.70 5.94 21.71
N PRO A 323 -6.08 5.15 22.57
CA PRO A 323 -4.84 5.54 23.26
C PRO A 323 -3.65 5.69 22.30
N THR A 324 -3.81 5.29 21.05
CA THR A 324 -2.74 5.26 20.04
C THR A 324 -2.91 6.30 18.95
N GLY A 325 -4.09 6.97 18.85
CA GLY A 325 -4.35 8.03 17.86
C GLY A 325 -4.67 7.54 16.46
N GLY A 326 -4.78 6.22 16.24
CA GLY A 326 -5.05 5.64 14.92
C GLY A 326 -3.83 5.59 14.02
N PHE A 327 -4.06 5.29 12.74
CA PHE A 327 -3.03 5.23 11.70
C PHE A 327 -3.59 5.65 10.35
N HIS A 328 -2.72 6.10 9.45
CA HIS A 328 -3.10 6.36 8.06
C HIS A 328 -3.11 5.07 7.26
N TRP A 329 -4.13 4.92 6.39
CA TRP A 329 -4.41 3.70 5.66
C TRP A 329 -5.01 3.98 4.29
N GLY A 330 -4.97 2.97 3.40
CA GLY A 330 -5.58 3.03 2.07
C GLY A 330 -4.98 4.14 1.20
N PRO A 331 -3.65 4.15 0.95
CA PRO A 331 -3.02 5.19 0.17
C PRO A 331 -3.51 5.15 -1.28
N SER A 332 -3.79 6.32 -1.85
CA SER A 332 -4.05 6.52 -3.28
C SER A 332 -3.10 7.60 -3.80
N VAL A 333 -2.19 7.24 -4.69
CA VAL A 333 -1.09 8.12 -5.14
C VAL A 333 -1.27 8.49 -6.60
N SER A 334 -1.18 9.79 -6.90
CA SER A 334 -1.27 10.33 -8.24
C SER A 334 -0.19 11.38 -8.53
N TRP A 335 0.24 11.45 -9.77
CA TRP A 335 1.06 12.57 -10.27
C TRP A 335 0.16 13.72 -10.70
N ASN A 336 0.25 14.85 -10.01
CA ASN A 336 -0.46 16.05 -10.40
C ASN A 336 0.40 16.88 -11.37
N THR A 337 -0.01 16.93 -12.62
CA THR A 337 0.73 17.61 -13.70
C THR A 337 0.70 19.13 -13.56
N TYR A 338 -0.35 19.68 -12.94
CA TYR A 338 -0.45 21.12 -12.70
C TYR A 338 0.51 21.55 -11.58
N LEU A 339 0.52 20.84 -10.45
CA LEU A 339 1.42 21.12 -9.34
C LEU A 339 2.87 20.71 -9.63
N ASN A 340 3.07 19.75 -10.52
CA ASN A 340 4.33 19.05 -10.73
C ASN A 340 4.82 18.36 -9.44
N MET A 341 3.89 17.67 -8.75
CA MET A 341 4.10 16.98 -7.49
C MET A 341 3.29 15.68 -7.43
N TRP A 342 3.75 14.75 -6.60
CA TRP A 342 2.93 13.63 -6.18
C TRP A 342 1.92 14.09 -5.14
N VAL A 343 0.73 13.54 -5.23
CA VAL A 343 -0.37 13.73 -4.29
C VAL A 343 -0.75 12.36 -3.77
N MET A 344 -0.86 12.22 -2.46
CA MET A 344 -1.35 11.01 -1.81
C MET A 344 -2.59 11.35 -0.98
N LEU A 345 -3.65 10.60 -1.21
CA LEU A 345 -4.81 10.57 -0.34
C LEU A 345 -4.73 9.35 0.58
N MET A 346 -5.30 9.45 1.77
CA MET A 346 -5.35 8.37 2.74
C MET A 346 -6.49 8.58 3.73
N GLY A 347 -7.03 7.49 4.27
CA GLY A 347 -7.92 7.53 5.43
C GLY A 347 -7.14 7.58 6.73
N ARG A 348 -7.69 8.22 7.77
CA ARG A 348 -7.27 8.00 9.14
C ARG A 348 -8.25 7.06 9.80
N VAL A 349 -7.75 5.95 10.26
CA VAL A 349 -8.56 4.87 10.80
C VAL A 349 -8.03 4.40 12.14
N GLU A 350 -8.90 3.76 12.92
CA GLU A 350 -8.57 3.24 14.23
C GLU A 350 -9.08 1.82 14.39
N GLY A 351 -8.34 1.07 15.22
CA GLY A 351 -8.74 -0.26 15.64
C GLY A 351 -8.85 -1.24 14.52
N GLN A 352 -9.48 -2.31 14.85
CA GLN A 352 -9.50 -3.55 14.11
C GLN A 352 -10.56 -3.59 12.99
N SER A 353 -11.42 -2.60 12.95
CA SER A 353 -12.47 -2.47 11.93
C SER A 353 -12.24 -1.25 11.03
N TRP A 354 -11.03 -0.70 11.07
CA TRP A 354 -10.65 0.49 10.29
C TRP A 354 -11.69 1.63 10.38
N VAL A 355 -12.20 1.87 11.60
CA VAL A 355 -13.18 2.93 11.83
C VAL A 355 -12.48 4.28 11.75
N GLY A 356 -13.03 5.19 10.96
CA GLY A 356 -12.54 6.56 10.84
C GLY A 356 -13.41 7.41 9.95
N ASP A 357 -13.54 8.68 10.29
CA ASP A 357 -14.42 9.66 9.62
C ASP A 357 -13.62 10.76 8.91
N GLU A 358 -12.31 10.57 8.78
CA GLU A 358 -11.38 11.58 8.26
C GLU A 358 -10.56 11.05 7.07
N LEU A 359 -10.45 11.89 6.04
CA LEU A 359 -9.54 11.70 4.92
C LEU A 359 -8.49 12.79 4.93
N TYR A 360 -7.27 12.43 4.52
CA TYR A 360 -6.11 13.31 4.51
C TYR A 360 -5.44 13.36 3.14
N ILE A 361 -4.69 14.43 2.91
CA ILE A 361 -3.90 14.66 1.72
C ILE A 361 -2.47 15.02 2.10
N SER A 362 -1.51 14.49 1.34
CA SER A 362 -0.08 14.77 1.48
C SER A 362 0.57 14.95 0.11
N PHE A 363 1.68 15.70 0.05
CA PHE A 363 2.36 16.07 -1.17
C PHE A 363 3.84 15.68 -1.12
N ASN A 364 4.40 15.28 -2.27
CA ASN A 364 5.81 15.05 -2.42
C ASN A 364 6.32 15.80 -3.67
N PRO A 365 7.25 16.75 -3.53
CA PRO A 365 7.70 17.60 -4.63
C PRO A 365 8.70 16.91 -5.57
N HIS A 366 9.22 15.74 -5.20
CA HIS A 366 10.25 15.06 -5.96
C HIS A 366 9.65 14.17 -7.04
N LYS A 367 9.75 14.58 -8.30
CA LYS A 367 9.28 13.79 -9.44
C LYS A 367 9.90 12.38 -9.44
N GLU A 368 11.20 12.32 -9.20
CA GLU A 368 11.96 11.07 -9.07
C GLU A 368 11.97 10.65 -7.60
N LEU A 369 11.31 9.55 -7.28
CA LEU A 369 11.23 9.03 -5.91
C LEU A 369 12.57 8.48 -5.42
N GLY A 370 13.40 7.95 -6.33
CA GLY A 370 14.80 7.57 -6.05
C GLY A 370 14.96 6.47 -5.01
N GLU A 371 16.16 6.39 -4.43
CA GLU A 371 16.57 5.31 -3.53
C GLU A 371 16.41 5.64 -2.04
N GLY A 372 16.06 6.85 -1.69
CA GLY A 372 16.12 7.24 -0.28
C GLY A 372 15.20 8.41 0.05
N THR A 373 15.79 9.55 0.33
CA THR A 373 15.10 10.72 0.90
C THR A 373 13.92 11.20 0.07
N ASN A 374 13.99 11.17 -1.25
CA ASN A 374 12.90 11.64 -2.11
C ASN A 374 11.62 10.82 -1.95
N SER A 375 11.74 9.49 -1.82
CA SER A 375 10.58 8.62 -1.61
C SER A 375 9.92 8.82 -0.24
N GLN A 376 10.64 9.43 0.71
CA GLN A 376 10.19 9.75 2.06
C GLN A 376 9.77 11.21 2.23
N ALA A 377 9.96 12.07 1.22
CA ALA A 377 9.77 13.51 1.32
C ALA A 377 8.30 13.94 1.21
N TRP A 378 7.42 13.20 1.82
CA TRP A 378 6.01 13.54 1.91
C TRP A 378 5.78 14.62 2.95
N SER A 379 4.89 15.56 2.66
CA SER A 379 4.47 16.57 3.63
C SER A 379 3.71 15.91 4.80
N LYS A 380 3.64 16.61 5.94
CA LYS A 380 2.70 16.23 6.99
C LYS A 380 1.28 16.20 6.39
N PRO A 381 0.50 15.12 6.61
CA PRO A 381 -0.86 15.03 6.11
C PRO A 381 -1.74 16.17 6.60
N GLN A 382 -2.54 16.73 5.68
CA GLN A 382 -3.52 17.76 5.96
C GLN A 382 -4.91 17.16 5.89
N LEU A 383 -5.79 17.56 6.81
CA LEU A 383 -7.20 17.13 6.78
C LEU A 383 -7.84 17.59 5.47
N LEU A 384 -8.43 16.66 4.76
CA LEU A 384 -9.11 16.90 3.48
C LEU A 384 -10.64 16.91 3.67
N VAL A 385 -11.17 15.85 4.26
CA VAL A 385 -12.62 15.66 4.51
C VAL A 385 -12.82 15.11 5.90
N LYS A 386 -13.88 15.58 6.58
CA LYS A 386 -14.40 14.97 7.80
C LYS A 386 -15.91 14.80 7.70
N LYS A 387 -16.39 13.57 7.97
CA LYS A 387 -17.81 13.21 7.95
C LYS A 387 -18.20 12.53 9.26
N PRO A 388 -18.47 13.28 10.32
CA PRO A 388 -18.79 12.71 11.63
C PRO A 388 -19.94 11.72 11.59
N GLY A 389 -19.73 10.54 12.19
CA GLY A 389 -20.73 9.47 12.24
C GLY A 389 -20.70 8.51 11.04
N HIS A 390 -19.77 8.72 10.11
CA HIS A 390 -19.54 7.82 8.98
C HIS A 390 -18.18 7.13 9.07
N VAL A 391 -17.99 6.10 8.25
CA VAL A 391 -16.72 5.41 8.08
C VAL A 391 -16.24 5.62 6.65
N LEU A 392 -15.10 6.31 6.48
CA LEU A 392 -14.59 6.72 5.17
C LEU A 392 -13.37 5.86 4.78
N TRP A 393 -13.46 5.22 3.61
CA TRP A 393 -12.40 4.37 3.05
C TRP A 393 -12.08 4.75 1.60
N TYR A 394 -10.92 4.30 1.12
CA TYR A 394 -10.50 4.32 -0.28
C TYR A 394 -10.70 5.66 -0.99
N PRO A 395 -10.11 6.75 -0.48
CA PRO A 395 -10.17 8.01 -1.20
C PRO A 395 -9.41 7.93 -2.52
N SER A 396 -9.98 8.48 -3.58
CA SER A 396 -9.37 8.50 -4.90
C SER A 396 -9.67 9.81 -5.61
N LEU A 397 -8.68 10.33 -6.33
CA LEU A 397 -8.88 11.44 -7.25
C LEU A 397 -9.11 10.88 -8.65
N GLN A 398 -10.16 11.35 -9.29
CA GLN A 398 -10.54 10.93 -10.63
C GLN A 398 -10.55 12.14 -11.58
N PRO A 399 -10.13 11.97 -12.84
CA PRO A 399 -10.19 13.07 -13.80
C PRO A 399 -11.64 13.55 -13.99
N LEU A 400 -11.77 14.82 -14.31
CA LEU A 400 -13.02 15.36 -14.79
C LEU A 400 -13.21 14.96 -16.26
N ASN A 401 -14.45 15.07 -16.72
CA ASN A 401 -14.77 14.75 -18.10
C ASN A 401 -14.57 15.96 -19.04
N THR A 402 -13.44 16.63 -18.89
CA THR A 402 -13.08 17.74 -19.79
C THR A 402 -12.38 17.21 -21.05
N PRO A 403 -12.50 17.91 -22.19
CA PRO A 403 -11.76 17.53 -23.39
C PRO A 403 -10.25 17.40 -23.14
N GLU A 404 -9.68 18.23 -22.28
CA GLU A 404 -8.27 18.24 -21.92
C GLU A 404 -7.89 16.97 -21.13
N ASP A 405 -8.70 16.57 -20.15
CA ASP A 405 -8.44 15.37 -19.34
C ASP A 405 -8.53 14.10 -20.20
N VAL A 406 -9.54 14.03 -21.08
CA VAL A 406 -9.72 12.91 -22.02
C VAL A 406 -8.56 12.85 -23.02
N ALA A 407 -8.18 13.99 -23.60
CA ALA A 407 -7.06 14.07 -24.55
C ALA A 407 -5.71 13.70 -23.90
N ALA A 408 -5.54 14.06 -22.61
CA ALA A 408 -4.35 13.72 -21.82
C ALA A 408 -4.38 12.26 -21.30
N LYS A 409 -5.49 11.55 -21.48
CA LYS A 409 -5.73 10.21 -20.94
C LYS A 409 -5.45 10.13 -19.44
N TYR A 410 -5.95 11.12 -18.69
CA TYR A 410 -5.81 11.14 -17.26
C TYR A 410 -6.59 9.97 -16.61
N THR A 411 -6.05 9.52 -15.48
CA THR A 411 -6.62 8.47 -14.62
C THR A 411 -6.36 8.87 -13.17
N SER A 412 -6.77 8.05 -12.21
CA SER A 412 -6.43 8.23 -10.79
C SER A 412 -4.91 8.34 -10.55
N LEU A 413 -4.08 7.82 -11.44
CA LEU A 413 -2.61 7.87 -11.31
C LEU A 413 -1.99 9.17 -11.87
N ARG A 414 -2.73 9.92 -12.70
CA ARG A 414 -2.23 11.14 -13.32
C ARG A 414 -3.35 12.13 -13.55
N LEU A 415 -3.22 13.31 -12.98
CA LEU A 415 -4.27 14.33 -12.89
C LEU A 415 -3.78 15.71 -13.28
N GLY A 416 -4.75 16.58 -13.59
CA GLY A 416 -4.54 18.00 -13.86
C GLY A 416 -4.78 18.89 -12.64
N LYS A 417 -5.25 20.13 -12.91
CA LYS A 417 -5.55 21.14 -11.89
C LYS A 417 -6.76 20.79 -11.03
N LYS A 418 -7.76 20.14 -11.62
CA LYS A 418 -9.00 19.75 -10.96
C LYS A 418 -9.19 18.26 -11.05
N ALA A 419 -9.82 17.68 -10.02
CA ALA A 419 -10.18 16.28 -10.00
C ALA A 419 -11.46 16.09 -9.19
N ARG A 420 -12.23 15.04 -9.50
CA ARG A 420 -13.34 14.58 -8.71
C ARG A 420 -12.81 13.75 -7.54
N LEU A 421 -13.21 14.08 -6.32
CA LEU A 421 -12.83 13.33 -5.12
C LEU A 421 -13.87 12.26 -4.84
N PHE A 422 -13.52 11.00 -5.02
CA PHE A 422 -14.30 9.85 -4.62
C PHE A 422 -13.81 9.26 -3.31
N PHE A 423 -14.72 8.68 -2.53
CA PHE A 423 -14.43 7.85 -1.37
C PHE A 423 -15.62 6.94 -1.03
N LYS A 424 -15.34 5.88 -0.29
CA LYS A 424 -16.36 4.95 0.18
C LYS A 424 -16.91 5.40 1.53
N TYR A 425 -18.23 5.52 1.62
CA TYR A 425 -18.94 5.45 2.87
C TYR A 425 -19.16 3.98 3.22
N SER A 426 -18.26 3.41 4.03
CA SER A 426 -18.24 1.98 4.32
C SER A 426 -19.48 1.54 5.08
N ASP A 427 -19.95 2.36 6.01
CA ASP A 427 -21.19 2.16 6.76
C ASP A 427 -22.45 2.15 5.89
N LEU A 428 -22.42 2.83 4.73
CA LEU A 428 -23.51 2.86 3.76
C LEU A 428 -23.32 1.90 2.59
N GLY A 429 -22.13 1.29 2.45
CA GLY A 429 -21.79 0.45 1.30
C GLY A 429 -21.77 1.21 -0.03
N LYS A 430 -21.48 2.53 -0.02
CA LYS A 430 -21.54 3.39 -1.20
C LYS A 430 -20.20 4.02 -1.50
N TYR A 431 -19.80 3.98 -2.76
CA TYR A 431 -18.66 4.72 -3.29
C TYR A 431 -19.18 5.90 -4.10
N MET A 432 -18.81 7.11 -3.72
CA MET A 432 -19.38 8.32 -4.32
C MET A 432 -18.46 9.52 -4.21
N SER A 433 -18.77 10.54 -4.99
CA SER A 433 -18.16 11.85 -4.94
C SER A 433 -19.20 12.91 -4.61
N GLU A 434 -18.83 13.85 -3.76
CA GLU A 434 -19.59 15.03 -3.39
C GLU A 434 -18.78 16.30 -3.62
N TYR A 435 -17.51 16.15 -4.07
CA TYR A 435 -16.57 17.25 -4.19
C TYR A 435 -15.73 17.16 -5.47
N VAL A 436 -15.42 18.32 -5.99
CA VAL A 436 -14.28 18.54 -6.89
C VAL A 436 -13.21 19.26 -6.09
N ILE A 437 -11.99 18.72 -6.13
CA ILE A 437 -10.81 19.42 -5.61
C ILE A 437 -10.20 20.27 -6.72
N GLU A 438 -9.85 21.52 -6.40
CA GLU A 438 -9.08 22.40 -7.27
C GLU A 438 -7.77 22.78 -6.57
N PHE A 439 -6.65 22.52 -7.24
CA PHE A 439 -5.32 22.80 -6.73
C PHE A 439 -4.82 24.19 -7.12
N GLU A 440 -4.07 24.81 -6.22
CA GLU A 440 -3.40 26.11 -6.41
C GLU A 440 -1.90 25.96 -6.10
N LYS A 441 -1.05 26.64 -6.91
CA LYS A 441 0.40 26.68 -6.69
C LYS A 441 0.77 27.64 -5.58
#